data_6fa0d04917b20a7f919680d2daf6ffc9
#
_entry.id   6fa0d04917b20a7f919680d2daf6ffc9
#
_cell.length_a   1.000
_cell.length_b   1.000
_cell.length_c   1.000
_cell.angle_alpha   90.00
_cell.angle_beta   90.00
_cell.angle_gamma   90.00
#
_symmetry.space_group_name_H-M   'P 1'
#
loop_
_entity.id
_entity.type
_entity.pdbx_description
1 polymer ?
#
loop_
_entity_poly.entity_id
_entity_poly.type
_entity_poly.pdbx_seq_one_letter_code
_entity_poly.pdbx_strand_id
1 'polypeptide(L)'
;MRGTAFWKIITMDQTGFLDRLIGLLKAEGIRYCVVGGQAVNAYAEPVVSLDLDLVIAVDQFPRAETLLRAAFQVERHPHSLNLSDPGSDLRVQIQTDPRYAAFVERATVRELLGLHLPVAAIEDLLKCKIWAATDSARRPSKRLKDLADIARLIEAAPHLRSLVPPDVLTKLN
;
A
#
# COMPACT_ATOMS: atom_id res chain seq x y z
N MET A 1 16.57 11.85 5.13
CA MET A 1 16.12 12.69 6.27
C MET A 1 14.94 13.62 5.96
N ARG A 2 14.90 14.28 4.79
CA ARG A 2 13.81 15.23 4.46
C ARG A 2 12.44 14.56 4.23
N GLY A 3 12.37 13.35 3.65
CA GLY A 3 11.11 12.67 3.34
C GLY A 3 10.32 12.21 4.57
N THR A 4 10.99 11.63 5.57
CA THR A 4 10.34 11.13 6.80
C THR A 4 9.79 12.28 7.65
N ALA A 5 10.52 13.41 7.73
CA ALA A 5 10.05 14.59 8.45
C ALA A 5 8.82 15.22 7.78
N PHE A 6 8.82 15.32 6.46
CA PHE A 6 7.68 15.82 5.69
C PHE A 6 6.44 14.93 5.85
N TRP A 7 6.62 13.60 5.77
CA TRP A 7 5.55 12.65 5.96
C TRP A 7 4.93 12.74 7.35
N LYS A 8 5.76 12.84 8.40
CA LYS A 8 5.29 13.02 9.79
C LYS A 8 4.46 14.30 9.98
N ILE A 9 4.83 15.38 9.30
CA ILE A 9 4.05 16.64 9.33
C ILE A 9 2.69 16.43 8.67
N ILE A 10 2.62 15.80 7.49
CA ILE A 10 1.37 15.59 6.75
C ILE A 10 0.42 14.66 7.49
N THR A 11 0.94 13.59 8.09
CA THR A 11 0.13 12.61 8.82
C THR A 11 -0.14 13.01 10.26
N MET A 12 0.37 14.16 10.71
CA MET A 12 0.34 14.56 12.13
C MET A 12 0.80 13.43 13.06
N ASP A 13 1.77 12.63 12.59
CA ASP A 13 2.26 11.44 13.30
C ASP A 13 3.15 11.83 14.48
N GLN A 14 2.51 12.22 15.57
CA GLN A 14 3.18 12.63 16.81
C GLN A 14 3.69 11.44 17.63
N THR A 15 3.15 10.23 17.37
CA THR A 15 3.48 9.03 18.15
C THR A 15 4.57 8.18 17.49
N GLY A 16 5.00 8.52 16.27
CA GLY A 16 5.90 7.68 15.48
C GLY A 16 5.25 6.36 15.07
N PHE A 17 3.95 6.38 14.77
CA PHE A 17 3.17 5.19 14.44
C PHE A 17 3.80 4.38 13.31
N LEU A 18 4.21 5.04 12.21
CA LEU A 18 4.88 4.38 11.08
C LEU A 18 6.19 3.71 11.53
N ASP A 19 7.05 4.43 12.25
CA ASP A 19 8.33 3.90 12.71
C ASP A 19 8.14 2.70 13.65
N ARG A 20 7.16 2.77 14.56
CA ARG A 20 6.82 1.68 15.49
C ARG A 20 6.28 0.46 14.76
N LEU A 21 5.40 0.65 13.77
CA LEU A 21 4.84 -0.43 12.96
C LEU A 21 5.94 -1.15 12.18
N ILE A 22 6.74 -0.40 11.43
CA ILE A 22 7.84 -0.97 10.62
C ILE A 22 8.90 -1.63 11.53
N GLY A 23 9.22 -1.00 12.65
CA GLY A 23 10.13 -1.53 13.65
C GLY A 23 9.65 -2.86 14.23
N LEU A 24 8.35 -2.98 14.55
CA LEU A 24 7.73 -4.21 15.05
C LEU A 24 7.82 -5.33 14.01
N LEU A 25 7.40 -5.07 12.78
CA LEU A 25 7.43 -6.08 11.70
C LEU A 25 8.87 -6.57 11.46
N LYS A 26 9.84 -5.67 11.45
CA LYS A 26 11.25 -5.99 11.26
C LYS A 26 11.82 -6.79 12.43
N ALA A 27 11.59 -6.37 13.68
CA ALA A 27 12.10 -7.05 14.88
C ALA A 27 11.56 -8.47 15.00
N GLU A 28 10.32 -8.68 14.60
CA GLU A 28 9.64 -9.97 14.65
C GLU A 28 9.85 -10.83 13.39
N GLY A 29 10.63 -10.36 12.43
CA GLY A 29 10.90 -11.08 11.18
C GLY A 29 9.64 -11.33 10.33
N ILE A 30 8.65 -10.46 10.43
CA ILE A 30 7.42 -10.55 9.62
C ILE A 30 7.71 -10.03 8.22
N ARG A 31 7.52 -10.89 7.22
CA ARG A 31 7.65 -10.53 5.81
C ARG A 31 6.39 -9.79 5.35
N TYR A 32 6.60 -8.68 4.68
CA TYR A 32 5.51 -7.83 4.16
C TYR A 32 5.95 -7.09 2.91
N CYS A 33 5.02 -6.47 2.21
CA CYS A 33 5.32 -5.45 1.21
C CYS A 33 4.29 -4.32 1.23
N VAL A 34 4.72 -3.16 0.79
CA VAL A 34 3.84 -2.00 0.57
C VAL A 34 3.13 -2.18 -0.77
N VAL A 35 1.82 -1.93 -0.78
CA VAL A 35 0.95 -1.90 -1.96
C VAL A 35 0.18 -0.59 -2.03
N GLY A 36 -0.80 -0.46 -2.91
CA GLY A 36 -1.68 0.70 -2.96
C GLY A 36 -1.02 1.98 -3.48
N GLY A 37 -1.59 3.13 -3.12
CA GLY A 37 -1.16 4.44 -3.64
C GLY A 37 0.25 4.84 -3.23
N GLN A 38 0.67 4.52 -2.01
CA GLN A 38 2.05 4.79 -1.57
C GLN A 38 3.07 3.95 -2.32
N ALA A 39 2.76 2.70 -2.64
CA ALA A 39 3.65 1.89 -3.45
C ALA A 39 3.80 2.43 -4.89
N VAL A 40 2.74 3.00 -5.47
CA VAL A 40 2.82 3.70 -6.77
C VAL A 40 3.82 4.86 -6.70
N ASN A 41 3.87 5.59 -5.58
CA ASN A 41 4.83 6.67 -5.36
C ASN A 41 6.31 6.22 -5.37
N ALA A 42 6.59 4.93 -5.19
CA ALA A 42 7.94 4.40 -5.30
C ALA A 42 8.41 4.21 -6.76
N TYR A 43 7.49 4.31 -7.73
CA TYR A 43 7.76 4.11 -9.16
C TYR A 43 7.45 5.33 -10.01
N ALA A 44 6.49 6.15 -9.61
CA ALA A 44 5.98 7.28 -10.36
C ALA A 44 6.10 8.58 -9.55
N GLU A 45 5.82 9.72 -10.18
CA GLU A 45 5.83 11.00 -9.50
C GLU A 45 4.94 10.98 -8.24
N PRO A 46 5.45 11.36 -7.06
CA PRO A 46 4.74 11.18 -5.81
C PRO A 46 3.48 12.05 -5.67
N VAL A 47 2.43 11.44 -5.16
CA VAL A 47 1.17 12.10 -4.76
C VAL A 47 0.95 11.88 -3.27
N VAL A 48 0.53 12.93 -2.56
CA VAL A 48 0.26 12.84 -1.11
C VAL A 48 -0.90 11.90 -0.82
N SER A 49 -0.70 10.99 0.15
CA SER A 49 -1.73 10.09 0.67
C SER A 49 -1.52 9.84 2.16
N LEU A 50 -2.60 9.80 2.93
CA LEU A 50 -2.59 9.43 4.34
C LEU A 50 -2.77 7.93 4.56
N ASP A 51 -3.00 7.17 3.48
CA ASP A 51 -3.23 5.73 3.54
C ASP A 51 -1.94 4.98 3.22
N LEU A 52 -1.59 4.01 4.05
CA LEU A 52 -0.52 3.04 3.82
C LEU A 52 -1.13 1.64 3.75
N ASP A 53 -1.03 1.01 2.59
CA ASP A 53 -1.53 -0.33 2.37
C ASP A 53 -0.38 -1.34 2.40
N LEU A 54 -0.53 -2.40 3.20
CA LEU A 54 0.44 -3.48 3.34
C LEU A 54 -0.17 -4.83 2.99
N VAL A 55 0.67 -5.74 2.55
CA VAL A 55 0.39 -7.19 2.49
C VAL A 55 1.39 -7.90 3.38
N ILE A 56 0.93 -8.81 4.21
CA ILE A 56 1.76 -9.67 5.07
C ILE A 56 1.80 -11.08 4.47
N ALA A 57 2.94 -11.74 4.57
CA ALA A 57 3.09 -13.12 4.14
C ALA A 57 2.05 -14.03 4.82
N VAL A 58 1.37 -14.85 4.01
CA VAL A 58 0.20 -15.63 4.45
C VAL A 58 0.53 -16.56 5.62
N ASP A 59 1.69 -17.20 5.58
CA ASP A 59 2.17 -18.12 6.63
C ASP A 59 2.46 -17.41 7.96
N GLN A 60 2.69 -16.10 7.95
CA GLN A 60 2.99 -15.30 9.15
C GLN A 60 1.80 -14.45 9.61
N PHE A 61 0.69 -14.42 8.84
CA PHE A 61 -0.42 -13.53 9.11
C PHE A 61 -1.05 -13.74 10.51
N PRO A 62 -1.33 -14.96 11.01
CA PRO A 62 -1.91 -15.14 12.34
C PRO A 62 -1.02 -14.58 13.46
N ARG A 63 0.29 -14.81 13.36
CA ARG A 63 1.27 -14.27 14.31
C ARG A 63 1.33 -12.75 14.23
N ALA A 64 1.39 -12.21 13.03
CA ALA A 64 1.41 -10.78 12.80
C ALA A 64 0.16 -10.09 13.37
N GLU A 65 -1.03 -10.63 13.14
CA GLU A 65 -2.28 -10.09 13.69
C GLU A 65 -2.24 -10.02 15.22
N THR A 66 -1.75 -11.07 15.89
CA THR A 66 -1.60 -11.09 17.36
C THR A 66 -0.67 -9.96 17.84
N LEU A 67 0.48 -9.79 17.21
CA LEU A 67 1.46 -8.75 17.54
C LEU A 67 0.88 -7.35 17.31
N LEU A 68 0.20 -7.15 16.20
CA LEU A 68 -0.40 -5.85 15.84
C LEU A 68 -1.52 -5.46 16.81
N ARG A 69 -2.36 -6.40 17.22
CA ARG A 69 -3.42 -6.17 18.22
C ARG A 69 -2.87 -5.82 19.61
N ALA A 70 -1.71 -6.35 19.95
CA ALA A 70 -1.04 -6.01 21.21
C ALA A 70 -0.44 -4.60 21.21
N ALA A 71 -0.08 -4.05 20.04
CA ALA A 71 0.66 -2.79 19.92
C ALA A 71 -0.20 -1.60 19.44
N PHE A 72 -1.28 -1.85 18.71
CA PHE A 72 -2.09 -0.83 18.02
C PHE A 72 -3.58 -1.11 18.14
N GLN A 73 -4.37 -0.10 17.81
CA GLN A 73 -5.82 -0.30 17.61
C GLN A 73 -6.03 -1.01 16.26
N VAL A 74 -6.74 -2.14 16.29
CA VAL A 74 -6.97 -2.97 15.10
C VAL A 74 -8.44 -3.26 14.93
N GLU A 75 -8.98 -2.91 13.78
CA GLU A 75 -10.34 -3.22 13.35
C GLU A 75 -10.29 -4.19 12.16
N ARG A 76 -11.05 -5.30 12.25
CA ARG A 76 -11.14 -6.29 11.18
C ARG A 76 -12.31 -5.98 10.26
N HIS A 77 -12.05 -5.99 8.96
CA HIS A 77 -13.03 -5.93 7.89
C HIS A 77 -12.98 -7.22 7.04
N PRO A 78 -13.95 -7.46 6.14
CA PRO A 78 -13.99 -8.71 5.35
C PRO A 78 -12.70 -9.01 4.56
N HIS A 79 -11.99 -7.99 4.10
CA HIS A 79 -10.79 -8.13 3.25
C HIS A 79 -9.58 -7.35 3.78
N SER A 80 -9.64 -6.86 5.02
CA SER A 80 -8.52 -6.09 5.60
C SER A 80 -8.52 -6.06 7.11
N LEU A 81 -7.34 -5.73 7.67
CA LEU A 81 -7.20 -5.19 9.01
C LEU A 81 -6.85 -3.71 8.90
N ASN A 82 -7.59 -2.84 9.56
CA ASN A 82 -7.29 -1.43 9.66
C ASN A 82 -6.60 -1.14 10.98
N LEU A 83 -5.41 -0.55 10.91
CA LEU A 83 -4.64 -0.15 12.09
C LEU A 83 -4.68 1.36 12.23
N SER A 84 -4.80 1.83 13.46
CA SER A 84 -4.74 3.24 13.83
C SER A 84 -4.02 3.44 15.15
N ASP A 85 -3.55 4.67 15.34
CA ASP A 85 -2.95 5.13 16.59
C ASP A 85 -3.52 6.52 16.91
N PRO A 86 -4.00 6.77 18.14
CA PRO A 86 -4.69 8.03 18.49
C PRO A 86 -3.88 9.30 18.26
N GLY A 87 -2.58 9.23 18.18
CA GLY A 87 -1.70 10.38 17.95
C GLY A 87 -1.24 10.55 16.49
N SER A 88 -1.89 9.90 15.53
CA SER A 88 -1.51 9.93 14.12
C SER A 88 -2.74 9.95 13.21
N ASP A 89 -2.68 10.74 12.15
CA ASP A 89 -3.68 10.72 11.06
C ASP A 89 -3.35 9.66 9.99
N LEU A 90 -2.23 8.97 10.13
CA LEU A 90 -1.88 7.85 9.26
C LEU A 90 -2.90 6.71 9.42
N ARG A 91 -3.41 6.23 8.31
CA ARG A 91 -4.28 5.05 8.25
C ARG A 91 -3.51 3.91 7.60
N VAL A 92 -3.35 2.82 8.33
CA VAL A 92 -2.71 1.62 7.81
C VAL A 92 -3.76 0.56 7.56
N GLN A 93 -3.74 0.00 6.35
CA GLN A 93 -4.62 -1.10 5.96
C GLN A 93 -3.78 -2.31 5.54
N ILE A 94 -3.98 -3.43 6.21
CA ILE A 94 -3.35 -4.70 5.83
C ILE A 94 -4.37 -5.48 5.01
N GLN A 95 -4.04 -5.74 3.75
CA GLN A 95 -4.87 -6.49 2.83
C GLN A 95 -4.86 -7.98 3.19
N THR A 96 -6.04 -8.60 3.25
CA THR A 96 -6.21 -10.03 3.56
C THR A 96 -6.80 -10.82 2.40
N ASP A 97 -7.05 -10.19 1.26
CA ASP A 97 -7.53 -10.84 0.05
C ASP A 97 -6.45 -11.79 -0.50
N PRO A 98 -6.77 -13.08 -0.74
CA PRO A 98 -5.81 -14.07 -1.23
C PRO A 98 -5.09 -13.69 -2.54
N ARG A 99 -5.67 -12.81 -3.35
CA ARG A 99 -5.05 -12.33 -4.61
C ARG A 99 -3.71 -11.64 -4.41
N TYR A 100 -3.45 -11.09 -3.20
CA TYR A 100 -2.19 -10.42 -2.86
C TYR A 100 -1.10 -11.38 -2.35
N ALA A 101 -1.41 -12.65 -2.11
CA ALA A 101 -0.51 -13.59 -1.41
C ALA A 101 0.91 -13.68 -2.00
N ALA A 102 1.02 -13.66 -3.34
CA ALA A 102 2.30 -13.77 -4.01
C ALA A 102 3.11 -12.46 -4.11
N PHE A 103 2.56 -11.32 -3.70
CA PHE A 103 3.21 -10.01 -3.87
C PHE A 103 4.44 -9.86 -2.97
N VAL A 104 4.39 -10.42 -1.76
CA VAL A 104 5.50 -10.36 -0.80
C VAL A 104 6.77 -11.02 -1.35
N GLU A 105 6.62 -12.13 -2.07
CA GLU A 105 7.77 -12.87 -2.62
C GLU A 105 8.47 -12.14 -3.78
N ARG A 106 7.74 -11.26 -4.49
CA ARG A 106 8.26 -10.47 -5.61
C ARG A 106 8.63 -9.05 -5.24
N ALA A 107 8.42 -8.67 -3.97
CA ALA A 107 8.72 -7.33 -3.49
C ALA A 107 10.22 -7.03 -3.54
N THR A 108 10.55 -5.78 -3.86
CA THR A 108 11.91 -5.27 -3.83
C THR A 108 12.02 -4.08 -2.89
N VAL A 109 13.18 -3.90 -2.26
CA VAL A 109 13.40 -2.77 -1.37
C VAL A 109 13.55 -1.49 -2.19
N ARG A 110 12.76 -0.47 -1.84
CA ARG A 110 12.78 0.86 -2.46
C ARG A 110 12.73 1.95 -1.39
N GLU A 111 13.23 3.12 -1.73
CA GLU A 111 13.04 4.30 -0.89
C GLU A 111 11.58 4.78 -1.01
N LEU A 112 10.90 4.83 0.11
CA LEU A 112 9.52 5.28 0.22
C LEU A 112 9.30 5.94 1.59
N LEU A 113 8.71 7.15 1.61
CA LEU A 113 8.46 7.91 2.85
C LEU A 113 9.73 8.20 3.67
N GLY A 114 10.88 8.24 3.00
CA GLY A 114 12.20 8.40 3.64
C GLY A 114 12.73 7.14 4.35
N LEU A 115 12.10 6.00 4.10
CA LEU A 115 12.50 4.69 4.61
C LEU A 115 12.82 3.74 3.44
N HIS A 116 13.61 2.71 3.71
CA HIS A 116 13.83 1.61 2.77
C HIS A 116 12.86 0.48 3.11
N LEU A 117 11.82 0.33 2.28
CA LEU A 117 10.72 -0.59 2.51
C LEU A 117 10.61 -1.61 1.37
N PRO A 118 10.18 -2.85 1.64
CA PRO A 118 9.80 -3.78 0.58
C PRO A 118 8.53 -3.27 -0.09
N VAL A 119 8.59 -3.06 -1.40
CA VAL A 119 7.49 -2.56 -2.23
C VAL A 119 7.14 -3.62 -3.26
N ALA A 120 5.86 -3.85 -3.49
CA ALA A 120 5.39 -4.80 -4.50
C ALA A 120 5.93 -4.46 -5.88
N ALA A 121 6.13 -5.47 -6.72
CA ALA A 121 6.56 -5.29 -8.11
C ALA A 121 5.57 -4.39 -8.87
N ILE A 122 6.07 -3.61 -9.81
CA ILE A 122 5.24 -2.63 -10.55
C ILE A 122 4.07 -3.30 -11.30
N GLU A 123 4.29 -4.51 -11.82
CA GLU A 123 3.25 -5.31 -12.49
C GLU A 123 2.16 -5.76 -11.50
N ASP A 124 2.53 -6.08 -10.27
CA ASP A 124 1.58 -6.45 -9.22
C ASP A 124 0.77 -5.22 -8.76
N LEU A 125 1.40 -4.06 -8.66
CA LEU A 125 0.69 -2.80 -8.40
C LEU A 125 -0.30 -2.47 -9.50
N LEU A 126 0.09 -2.63 -10.77
CA LEU A 126 -0.81 -2.45 -11.89
C LEU A 126 -2.04 -3.38 -11.78
N LYS A 127 -1.82 -4.66 -11.48
CA LYS A 127 -2.92 -5.63 -11.29
C LYS A 127 -3.90 -5.19 -10.21
N CYS A 128 -3.42 -4.83 -9.02
CA CYS A 128 -4.33 -4.42 -7.95
C CYS A 128 -5.06 -3.11 -8.25
N LYS A 129 -4.45 -2.19 -8.98
CA LYS A 129 -5.13 -0.98 -9.44
C LYS A 129 -6.18 -1.26 -10.50
N ILE A 130 -5.95 -2.19 -11.41
CA ILE A 130 -6.98 -2.65 -12.38
C ILE A 130 -8.15 -3.31 -11.64
N TRP A 131 -7.91 -4.22 -10.68
CA TRP A 131 -8.98 -4.82 -9.88
C TRP A 131 -9.82 -3.76 -9.18
N ALA A 132 -9.17 -2.78 -8.54
CA ALA A 132 -9.86 -1.70 -7.84
C ALA A 132 -10.64 -0.78 -8.77
N ALA A 133 -10.08 -0.41 -9.93
CA ALA A 133 -10.73 0.47 -10.91
C ALA A 133 -11.95 -0.19 -11.58
N THR A 134 -11.97 -1.53 -11.67
CA THR A 134 -13.05 -2.31 -12.30
C THR A 134 -14.09 -2.84 -11.30
N ASP A 135 -13.85 -2.70 -10.00
CA ASP A 135 -14.79 -3.13 -8.97
C ASP A 135 -16.02 -2.20 -8.93
N SER A 136 -17.18 -2.73 -9.31
CA SER A 136 -18.45 -1.98 -9.34
C SER A 136 -18.93 -1.55 -7.95
N ALA A 137 -18.55 -2.27 -6.90
CA ALA A 137 -18.90 -1.95 -5.51
C ALA A 137 -18.04 -0.81 -4.93
N ARG A 138 -16.91 -0.50 -5.55
CA ARG A 138 -16.01 0.55 -5.10
C ARG A 138 -16.56 1.93 -5.46
N ARG A 139 -16.51 2.88 -4.52
CA ARG A 139 -17.00 4.26 -4.73
C ARG A 139 -16.39 4.88 -5.99
N PRO A 140 -17.18 5.65 -6.81
CA PRO A 140 -16.69 6.26 -8.05
C PRO A 140 -15.42 7.09 -7.88
N SER A 141 -15.34 7.93 -6.84
CA SER A 141 -14.15 8.76 -6.57
C SER A 141 -12.88 7.94 -6.30
N LYS A 142 -13.03 6.77 -5.67
CA LYS A 142 -11.90 5.86 -5.44
C LYS A 142 -11.49 5.15 -6.73
N ARG A 143 -12.43 4.77 -7.60
CA ARG A 143 -12.13 4.20 -8.92
C ARG A 143 -11.39 5.19 -9.82
N LEU A 144 -11.79 6.47 -9.80
CA LEU A 144 -11.06 7.54 -10.54
C LEU A 144 -9.62 7.68 -10.05
N LYS A 145 -9.39 7.61 -8.74
CA LYS A 145 -8.04 7.63 -8.18
C LYS A 145 -7.23 6.41 -8.64
N ASP A 146 -7.83 5.23 -8.69
CA ASP A 146 -7.16 4.02 -9.17
C ASP A 146 -6.83 4.11 -10.68
N LEU A 147 -7.71 4.69 -11.50
CA LEU A 147 -7.43 4.99 -12.91
C LEU A 147 -6.26 5.98 -13.05
N ALA A 148 -6.20 7.03 -12.24
CA ALA A 148 -5.09 7.96 -12.23
C ALA A 148 -3.77 7.26 -11.86
N ASP A 149 -3.79 6.35 -10.89
CA ASP A 149 -2.62 5.55 -10.52
C ASP A 149 -2.17 4.62 -11.66
N ILE A 150 -3.10 4.01 -12.41
CA ILE A 150 -2.78 3.22 -13.62
C ILE A 150 -2.09 4.11 -14.67
N ALA A 151 -2.61 5.31 -14.92
CA ALA A 151 -1.98 6.26 -15.86
C ALA A 151 -0.55 6.61 -15.43
N ARG A 152 -0.34 6.94 -14.15
CA ARG A 152 1.00 7.24 -13.58
C ARG A 152 1.98 6.08 -13.73
N LEU A 153 1.54 4.84 -13.51
CA LEU A 153 2.37 3.64 -13.70
C LEU A 153 2.76 3.45 -15.18
N ILE A 154 1.83 3.67 -16.12
CA ILE A 154 2.11 3.59 -17.56
C ILE A 154 3.08 4.70 -17.99
N GLU A 155 2.95 5.91 -17.48
CA GLU A 155 3.87 7.03 -17.75
C GLU A 155 5.29 6.72 -17.27
N ALA A 156 5.42 6.12 -16.09
CA ALA A 156 6.70 5.71 -15.52
C ALA A 156 7.31 4.48 -16.22
N ALA A 157 6.47 3.56 -16.72
CA ALA A 157 6.87 2.30 -17.34
C ALA A 157 5.96 1.97 -18.54
N PRO A 158 6.23 2.52 -19.75
CA PRO A 158 5.33 2.42 -20.91
C PRO A 158 4.99 1.00 -21.35
N HIS A 159 5.86 0.02 -21.08
CA HIS A 159 5.60 -1.39 -21.42
C HIS A 159 4.37 -1.96 -20.67
N LEU A 160 3.99 -1.38 -19.54
CA LEU A 160 2.82 -1.80 -18.77
C LEU A 160 1.50 -1.59 -19.52
N ARG A 161 1.47 -0.67 -20.50
CA ARG A 161 0.27 -0.38 -21.29
C ARG A 161 -0.31 -1.63 -21.96
N SER A 162 0.54 -2.55 -22.40
CA SER A 162 0.10 -3.81 -23.02
C SER A 162 -0.58 -4.79 -22.06
N LEU A 163 -0.42 -4.60 -20.75
CA LEU A 163 -1.01 -5.42 -19.69
C LEU A 163 -2.37 -4.88 -19.21
N VAL A 164 -2.76 -3.68 -19.65
CA VAL A 164 -4.02 -3.05 -19.24
C VAL A 164 -5.14 -3.45 -20.19
N PRO A 165 -6.30 -3.93 -19.66
CA PRO A 165 -7.46 -4.27 -20.49
C PRO A 165 -7.94 -3.08 -21.35
N PRO A 166 -8.44 -3.32 -22.59
CA PRO A 166 -8.87 -2.26 -23.50
C PRO A 166 -9.96 -1.34 -22.92
N ASP A 167 -10.91 -1.90 -22.17
CA ASP A 167 -11.99 -1.15 -21.52
C ASP A 167 -11.47 -0.21 -20.41
N VAL A 168 -10.37 -0.56 -19.76
CA VAL A 168 -9.68 0.32 -18.79
C VAL A 168 -8.89 1.40 -19.54
N LEU A 169 -8.15 1.03 -20.61
CA LEU A 169 -7.41 2.00 -21.43
C LEU A 169 -8.31 3.10 -22.01
N THR A 170 -9.51 2.75 -22.43
CA THR A 170 -10.50 3.71 -22.96
C THR A 170 -10.89 4.78 -21.92
N LYS A 171 -10.83 4.44 -20.63
CA LYS A 171 -11.16 5.37 -19.54
C LYS A 171 -9.99 6.28 -19.13
N LEU A 172 -8.79 6.06 -19.68
CA LEU A 172 -7.61 6.86 -19.41
C LEU A 172 -7.42 8.01 -20.43
N ASN A 173 -8.21 8.03 -21.50
CA ASN A 173 -8.15 9.02 -22.59
C ASN A 173 -9.16 10.16 -22.36
#